data_3fde0ff0bca4354500b65cdb278dd833
#
_entry.id   3fde0ff0bca4354500b65cdb278dd833
#
_cell.length_a   1.000
_cell.length_b   1.000
_cell.length_c   1.000
_cell.angle_alpha   90.00
_cell.angle_beta   90.00
_cell.angle_gamma   90.00
#
_symmetry.space_group_name_H-M   'P 1'
#
loop_
_entity.id
_entity.type
_entity.pdbx_description
1 polymer ?
#
loop_
_entity_poly.entity_id
_entity_poly.type
_entity_poly.pdbx_seq_one_letter_code
_entity_poly.pdbx_strand_id
1 'polypeptide(L)'
;MDAVQHELEHVRKLATASPEKRFDKLYKLVCKMSTLSQAWQDIYGNKGSRTAGVDGETRADINPLTLVNLREALQKGTYQPKPLRRVYIPKKNGKLRPLGIPTLQDRIVQRAVAMVLESIYEPAFLPCSHGFRPKRSTISALRTVAYAYKAGTTWIVEGDIKSCFDAIPHRVILETLRKRIRDERFLALIASFLRVGVMEEGQFRNTYSGTPQGGIVSPLLANVVLHEFDVWMTQRWAANPPQESNAAYRQRQTKEYRQQTRRIKYLREMLKRGEPFPKGRKADEVKAELKRLEQARRHTRPSQSPRSIRYVRYADDFLVMLSAATRSEAEQLKAEMATWLQETLGLTLSEEKTLVTHVSDKLRFLGYDVQGIRNPNGTYWARLSIPVEKEREVTAKLQQATRYRPAPELDVFMNVNAIARGWTEYFRYAYDASHTFGRLTGVVFWLTANYLARKHNLSVGQVAKRYYWRDPRTGRKALAILDPRGKQLFIWNKYPQRQSILVPGGTVQDRPPHIITSWADGHSIERKAQLVAAANGRCEGCGAENIPLIAHHPKRLRSMGRGTKPRAASGYEQNAKLLCDVCHQAHHHGSTARK
;
A
#
# COMPACT_ATOMS: atom_id res chain seq x y z
N MET A 1 3.93 19.75 -17.37
CA MET A 1 3.17 18.48 -17.47
C MET A 1 3.23 18.04 -18.92
N ASP A 2 3.68 16.81 -19.16
CA ASP A 2 3.73 16.25 -20.50
C ASP A 2 2.32 16.20 -21.11
N ALA A 3 2.22 16.43 -22.44
CA ALA A 3 0.94 16.47 -23.16
C ALA A 3 0.04 15.25 -22.88
N VAL A 4 0.64 14.08 -22.69
CA VAL A 4 -0.05 12.83 -22.32
C VAL A 4 -0.71 12.92 -20.95
N GLN A 5 -0.02 13.44 -19.94
CA GLN A 5 -0.58 13.54 -18.59
C GLN A 5 -1.78 14.48 -18.55
N HIS A 6 -1.75 15.54 -19.36
CA HIS A 6 -2.89 16.47 -19.49
C HIS A 6 -4.13 15.79 -20.09
N GLU A 7 -3.95 14.99 -21.14
CA GLU A 7 -5.06 14.26 -21.79
C GLU A 7 -5.64 13.16 -20.89
N LEU A 8 -4.78 12.37 -20.24
CA LEU A 8 -5.22 11.34 -19.31
C LEU A 8 -5.92 11.96 -18.09
N GLU A 9 -5.45 13.11 -17.62
CA GLU A 9 -6.11 13.85 -16.54
C GLU A 9 -7.46 14.43 -16.97
N HIS A 10 -7.59 14.87 -18.23
CA HIS A 10 -8.88 15.27 -18.79
C HIS A 10 -9.88 14.11 -18.80
N VAL A 11 -9.47 12.92 -19.28
CA VAL A 11 -10.30 11.70 -19.22
C VAL A 11 -10.70 11.38 -17.78
N ARG A 12 -9.77 11.48 -16.83
CA ARG A 12 -10.00 11.24 -15.41
C ARG A 12 -11.03 12.22 -14.83
N LYS A 13 -10.91 13.51 -15.13
CA LYS A 13 -11.89 14.52 -14.69
C LYS A 13 -13.28 14.23 -15.21
N LEU A 14 -13.40 13.85 -16.48
CA LEU A 14 -14.67 13.45 -17.06
C LEU A 14 -15.23 12.18 -16.42
N ALA A 15 -14.38 11.19 -16.13
CA ALA A 15 -14.79 9.96 -15.46
C ALA A 15 -15.27 10.19 -14.02
N THR A 16 -14.68 11.16 -13.32
CA THR A 16 -15.07 11.58 -11.97
C THR A 16 -16.37 12.36 -11.97
N ALA A 17 -16.52 13.31 -12.91
CA ALA A 17 -17.70 14.18 -12.99
C ALA A 17 -18.95 13.43 -13.47
N SER A 18 -18.79 12.39 -14.29
CA SER A 18 -19.89 11.63 -14.88
C SER A 18 -19.64 10.13 -14.79
N PRO A 19 -20.04 9.47 -13.66
CA PRO A 19 -19.82 8.04 -13.46
C PRO A 19 -20.45 7.16 -14.54
N GLU A 20 -21.54 7.58 -15.17
CA GLU A 20 -22.26 6.84 -16.24
C GLU A 20 -21.73 7.15 -17.65
N LYS A 21 -20.74 8.05 -17.78
CA LYS A 21 -20.21 8.41 -19.09
C LYS A 21 -19.53 7.22 -19.76
N ARG A 22 -19.89 6.98 -21.02
CA ARG A 22 -19.21 6.04 -21.90
C ARG A 22 -18.22 6.79 -22.79
N PHE A 23 -16.99 6.29 -22.81
CA PHE A 23 -15.85 6.92 -23.50
C PHE A 23 -15.68 6.37 -24.92
N ASP A 24 -15.27 7.25 -25.81
CA ASP A 24 -14.94 6.95 -27.20
C ASP A 24 -13.56 7.53 -27.55
N LYS A 25 -13.04 7.19 -28.74
CA LYS A 25 -11.76 7.67 -29.28
C LYS A 25 -10.53 7.36 -28.39
N LEU A 26 -10.63 6.36 -27.52
CA LEU A 26 -9.55 5.95 -26.60
C LEU A 26 -8.38 5.31 -27.35
N TYR A 27 -8.67 4.61 -28.45
CA TYR A 27 -7.65 4.00 -29.29
C TYR A 27 -6.68 5.05 -29.85
N LYS A 28 -7.19 6.25 -30.20
CA LYS A 28 -6.35 7.36 -30.65
C LYS A 28 -5.35 7.81 -29.60
N LEU A 29 -5.70 7.75 -28.29
CA LEU A 29 -4.79 8.07 -27.21
C LEU A 29 -3.65 7.05 -27.10
N VAL A 30 -3.96 5.76 -27.27
CA VAL A 30 -2.93 4.69 -27.27
C VAL A 30 -1.94 4.89 -28.43
N CYS A 31 -2.43 5.31 -29.63
CA CYS A 31 -1.60 5.52 -30.81
C CYS A 31 -0.71 6.77 -30.75
N LYS A 32 -0.79 7.60 -29.71
CA LYS A 32 0.07 8.79 -29.63
C LYS A 32 1.51 8.42 -29.26
N MET A 33 2.47 9.05 -29.92
CA MET A 33 3.90 8.85 -29.64
C MET A 33 4.22 9.19 -28.17
N SER A 34 3.62 10.26 -27.65
CA SER A 34 3.77 10.67 -26.25
C SER A 34 3.31 9.59 -25.27
N THR A 35 2.19 8.88 -25.56
CA THR A 35 1.67 7.77 -24.75
C THR A 35 2.60 6.57 -24.79
N LEU A 36 3.08 6.18 -25.98
CA LEU A 36 4.00 5.05 -26.12
C LEU A 36 5.37 5.34 -25.50
N SER A 37 5.88 6.58 -25.63
CA SER A 37 7.12 7.00 -24.98
C SER A 37 7.01 6.96 -23.45
N GLN A 38 5.90 7.46 -22.88
CA GLN A 38 5.66 7.38 -21.44
C GLN A 38 5.53 5.92 -20.97
N ALA A 39 4.79 5.09 -21.73
CA ALA A 39 4.67 3.66 -21.44
C ALA A 39 6.03 2.95 -21.42
N TRP A 40 6.92 3.30 -22.35
CA TRP A 40 8.28 2.80 -22.37
C TRP A 40 9.09 3.24 -21.15
N GLN A 41 9.04 4.52 -20.79
CA GLN A 41 9.71 5.05 -19.60
C GLN A 41 9.26 4.32 -18.33
N ASP A 42 7.96 4.08 -18.17
CA ASP A 42 7.39 3.35 -17.02
C ASP A 42 7.92 1.91 -16.92
N ILE A 43 8.23 1.29 -18.06
CA ILE A 43 8.70 -0.11 -18.12
C ILE A 43 10.23 -0.19 -17.99
N TYR A 44 10.96 0.74 -18.57
CA TYR A 44 12.41 0.70 -18.72
C TYR A 44 13.15 0.47 -17.41
N GLY A 45 12.74 1.14 -16.33
CA GLY A 45 13.34 1.03 -15.00
C GLY A 45 13.05 -0.29 -14.28
N ASN A 46 12.07 -1.06 -14.72
CA ASN A 46 11.64 -2.28 -14.05
C ASN A 46 12.61 -3.43 -14.34
N LYS A 47 12.85 -4.31 -13.33
CA LYS A 47 13.69 -5.52 -13.52
C LYS A 47 13.19 -6.40 -14.67
N GLY A 48 11.88 -6.47 -14.87
CA GLY A 48 11.26 -7.23 -15.95
C GLY A 48 11.67 -6.79 -17.36
N SER A 49 12.10 -5.55 -17.57
CA SER A 49 12.56 -5.06 -18.88
C SER A 49 13.82 -5.76 -19.41
N ARG A 50 14.54 -6.45 -18.54
CA ARG A 50 15.70 -7.28 -18.90
C ARG A 50 15.31 -8.72 -19.26
N THR A 51 14.03 -9.08 -19.17
CA THR A 51 13.54 -10.43 -19.43
C THR A 51 12.83 -10.44 -20.77
N ALA A 52 13.38 -11.18 -21.73
CA ALA A 52 12.84 -11.30 -23.08
C ALA A 52 11.50 -12.06 -23.15
N GLY A 53 10.67 -11.71 -24.13
CA GLY A 53 9.52 -12.51 -24.58
C GLY A 53 9.94 -13.70 -25.44
N VAL A 54 9.05 -14.07 -26.38
CA VAL A 54 9.33 -15.12 -27.39
C VAL A 54 10.30 -14.67 -28.47
N ASP A 55 10.44 -13.34 -28.65
CA ASP A 55 11.30 -12.73 -29.67
C ASP A 55 12.77 -12.57 -29.22
N GLY A 56 13.09 -12.85 -27.97
CA GLY A 56 14.43 -12.68 -27.43
C GLY A 56 14.80 -11.22 -27.11
N GLU A 57 13.96 -10.23 -27.45
CA GLU A 57 14.26 -8.81 -27.23
C GLU A 57 14.24 -8.42 -25.75
N THR A 58 15.21 -7.62 -25.35
CA THR A 58 15.37 -6.99 -24.04
C THR A 58 15.34 -5.47 -24.15
N ARG A 59 15.41 -4.76 -23.05
CA ARG A 59 15.42 -3.28 -23.06
C ARG A 59 16.55 -2.66 -23.86
N ALA A 60 17.63 -3.40 -24.14
CA ALA A 60 18.74 -2.91 -24.94
C ALA A 60 18.39 -2.81 -26.43
N ASP A 61 17.39 -3.60 -26.87
CA ASP A 61 17.00 -3.72 -28.27
C ASP A 61 15.89 -2.69 -28.66
N ILE A 62 15.25 -2.06 -27.67
CA ILE A 62 14.21 -1.05 -27.89
C ILE A 62 14.83 0.33 -28.09
N ASN A 63 14.61 0.90 -29.25
CA ASN A 63 15.12 2.22 -29.65
C ASN A 63 13.96 3.14 -30.13
N PRO A 64 14.19 4.43 -30.44
CA PRO A 64 13.15 5.35 -30.89
C PRO A 64 12.42 4.88 -32.17
N LEU A 65 13.12 4.23 -33.10
CA LEU A 65 12.53 3.70 -34.34
C LEU A 65 11.55 2.57 -34.04
N THR A 66 11.84 1.72 -33.04
CA THR A 66 10.90 0.69 -32.56
C THR A 66 9.55 1.31 -32.15
N LEU A 67 9.57 2.46 -31.44
CA LEU A 67 8.33 3.15 -31.03
C LEU A 67 7.59 3.77 -32.22
N VAL A 68 8.33 4.28 -33.21
CA VAL A 68 7.73 4.81 -34.46
C VAL A 68 7.03 3.68 -35.22
N ASN A 69 7.70 2.57 -35.45
CA ASN A 69 7.15 1.40 -36.14
C ASN A 69 5.91 0.84 -35.42
N LEU A 70 5.99 0.77 -34.08
CA LEU A 70 4.88 0.31 -33.25
C LEU A 70 3.66 1.24 -33.36
N ARG A 71 3.88 2.55 -33.34
CA ARG A 71 2.82 3.55 -33.57
C ARG A 71 2.19 3.39 -34.96
N GLU A 72 2.99 3.24 -36.00
CA GLU A 72 2.47 3.05 -37.34
C GLU A 72 1.64 1.79 -37.49
N ALA A 73 2.11 0.66 -36.92
CA ALA A 73 1.38 -0.60 -36.93
C ALA A 73 0.02 -0.46 -36.20
N LEU A 74 -0.01 0.25 -35.05
CA LEU A 74 -1.27 0.55 -34.36
C LEU A 74 -2.20 1.43 -35.22
N GLN A 75 -1.68 2.51 -35.82
CA GLN A 75 -2.50 3.42 -36.64
C GLN A 75 -3.10 2.72 -37.87
N LYS A 76 -2.30 1.89 -38.55
CA LYS A 76 -2.71 1.09 -39.73
C LYS A 76 -3.62 -0.10 -39.34
N GLY A 77 -3.70 -0.45 -38.04
CA GLY A 77 -4.48 -1.62 -37.59
C GLY A 77 -3.79 -2.96 -37.86
N THR A 78 -2.51 -2.95 -38.20
CA THR A 78 -1.72 -4.16 -38.51
C THR A 78 -1.01 -4.76 -37.28
N TYR A 79 -1.08 -4.05 -36.12
CA TYR A 79 -0.50 -4.55 -34.89
C TYR A 79 -1.22 -5.80 -34.40
N GLN A 80 -0.44 -6.86 -34.15
CA GLN A 80 -0.90 -8.08 -33.52
C GLN A 80 0.06 -8.47 -32.39
N PRO A 81 -0.43 -8.73 -31.16
CA PRO A 81 0.42 -9.18 -30.08
C PRO A 81 1.01 -10.56 -30.36
N LYS A 82 2.26 -10.78 -29.97
CA LYS A 82 2.95 -12.05 -30.13
C LYS A 82 2.58 -13.02 -28.97
N PRO A 83 2.66 -14.34 -29.19
CA PRO A 83 2.43 -15.34 -28.14
C PRO A 83 3.28 -15.07 -26.88
N LEU A 84 2.75 -15.41 -25.71
CA LEU A 84 3.46 -15.26 -24.45
C LEU A 84 4.48 -16.37 -24.27
N ARG A 85 5.68 -16.07 -23.81
CA ARG A 85 6.65 -17.09 -23.40
C ARG A 85 6.27 -17.67 -22.04
N ARG A 86 5.98 -18.97 -21.98
CA ARG A 86 5.63 -19.69 -20.74
C ARG A 86 6.86 -19.90 -19.86
N VAL A 87 6.72 -19.55 -18.57
CA VAL A 87 7.72 -19.83 -17.52
C VAL A 87 6.98 -20.31 -16.27
N TYR A 88 7.57 -21.26 -15.56
CA TYR A 88 7.02 -21.79 -14.33
C TYR A 88 7.78 -21.28 -13.09
N ILE A 89 7.04 -20.77 -12.12
CA ILE A 89 7.59 -20.35 -10.83
C ILE A 89 7.09 -21.29 -9.73
N PRO A 90 8.00 -21.91 -8.92
CA PRO A 90 7.59 -22.78 -7.82
C PRO A 90 6.73 -22.04 -6.79
N LYS A 91 5.59 -22.62 -6.44
CA LYS A 91 4.77 -22.21 -5.28
C LYS A 91 5.31 -22.87 -4.02
N LYS A 92 4.98 -22.31 -2.83
CA LYS A 92 5.38 -22.87 -1.53
C LYS A 92 4.92 -24.30 -1.26
N ASN A 93 3.82 -24.71 -1.86
CA ASN A 93 3.25 -26.06 -1.75
C ASN A 93 3.81 -27.04 -2.79
N GLY A 94 4.92 -26.72 -3.43
CA GLY A 94 5.56 -27.54 -4.46
C GLY A 94 4.90 -27.48 -5.85
N LYS A 95 3.68 -26.93 -5.97
CA LYS A 95 3.03 -26.73 -7.27
C LYS A 95 3.70 -25.59 -8.05
N LEU A 96 3.65 -25.65 -9.36
CA LEU A 96 4.16 -24.63 -10.25
C LEU A 96 3.09 -23.57 -10.55
N ARG A 97 3.49 -22.29 -10.61
CA ARG A 97 2.66 -21.18 -11.12
C ARG A 97 3.09 -20.89 -12.55
N PRO A 98 2.21 -21.08 -13.54
CA PRO A 98 2.52 -20.68 -14.89
C PRO A 98 2.49 -19.15 -15.02
N LEU A 99 3.52 -18.58 -15.64
CA LEU A 99 3.57 -17.17 -16.03
C LEU A 99 3.72 -17.07 -17.54
N GLY A 100 3.01 -16.13 -18.16
CA GLY A 100 3.18 -15.76 -19.55
C GLY A 100 3.94 -14.45 -19.65
N ILE A 101 5.09 -14.45 -20.29
CA ILE A 101 5.93 -13.27 -20.46
C ILE A 101 5.68 -12.67 -21.85
N PRO A 102 5.02 -11.49 -21.98
CA PRO A 102 4.84 -10.81 -23.26
C PRO A 102 6.16 -10.27 -23.80
N THR A 103 6.23 -10.01 -25.10
CA THR A 103 7.34 -9.28 -25.70
C THR A 103 7.43 -7.85 -25.14
N LEU A 104 8.56 -7.17 -25.28
CA LEU A 104 8.68 -5.79 -24.78
C LEU A 104 7.78 -4.83 -25.54
N GLN A 105 7.62 -5.02 -26.83
CA GLN A 105 6.72 -4.21 -27.64
C GLN A 105 5.26 -4.38 -27.16
N ASP A 106 4.81 -5.60 -26.90
CA ASP A 106 3.49 -5.87 -26.34
C ASP A 106 3.32 -5.25 -24.95
N ARG A 107 4.36 -5.30 -24.09
CA ARG A 107 4.31 -4.64 -22.79
C ARG A 107 4.16 -3.13 -22.90
N ILE A 108 4.79 -2.50 -23.90
CA ILE A 108 4.63 -1.05 -24.16
C ILE A 108 3.18 -0.74 -24.53
N VAL A 109 2.58 -1.49 -25.45
CA VAL A 109 1.18 -1.28 -25.84
C VAL A 109 0.23 -1.59 -24.68
N GLN A 110 0.44 -2.69 -23.95
CA GLN A 110 -0.34 -3.00 -22.74
C GLN A 110 -0.25 -1.90 -21.68
N ARG A 111 0.94 -1.29 -21.48
CA ARG A 111 1.10 -0.18 -20.54
C ARG A 111 0.37 1.07 -21.01
N ALA A 112 0.42 1.39 -22.31
CA ALA A 112 -0.33 2.48 -22.90
C ALA A 112 -1.86 2.28 -22.72
N VAL A 113 -2.37 1.08 -22.98
CA VAL A 113 -3.76 0.71 -22.71
C VAL A 113 -4.09 0.84 -21.21
N ALA A 114 -3.21 0.36 -20.34
CA ALA A 114 -3.42 0.44 -18.89
C ALA A 114 -3.51 1.89 -18.40
N MET A 115 -2.68 2.81 -18.91
CA MET A 115 -2.74 4.25 -18.56
C MET A 115 -4.10 4.88 -18.90
N VAL A 116 -4.65 4.53 -20.07
CA VAL A 116 -5.98 5.01 -20.51
C VAL A 116 -7.08 4.43 -19.62
N LEU A 117 -7.04 3.12 -19.35
CA LEU A 117 -8.02 2.45 -18.45
C LEU A 117 -7.94 2.98 -17.01
N GLU A 118 -6.72 3.18 -16.47
CA GLU A 118 -6.51 3.77 -15.14
C GLU A 118 -7.19 5.14 -15.02
N SER A 119 -7.19 5.94 -16.08
CA SER A 119 -7.84 7.26 -16.07
C SER A 119 -9.37 7.17 -15.98
N ILE A 120 -9.96 6.09 -16.48
CA ILE A 120 -11.41 5.86 -16.48
C ILE A 120 -11.86 5.16 -15.17
N TYR A 121 -11.14 4.12 -14.75
CA TYR A 121 -11.60 3.22 -13.69
C TYR A 121 -11.06 3.57 -12.30
N GLU A 122 -9.89 4.19 -12.17
CA GLU A 122 -9.37 4.55 -10.84
C GLU A 122 -10.30 5.49 -10.05
N PRO A 123 -10.98 6.49 -10.67
CA PRO A 123 -12.00 7.28 -10.00
C PRO A 123 -13.24 6.49 -9.58
N ALA A 124 -13.58 5.42 -10.31
CA ALA A 124 -14.75 4.59 -10.04
C ALA A 124 -14.51 3.54 -8.94
N PHE A 125 -13.27 3.06 -8.79
CA PHE A 125 -12.97 2.02 -7.83
C PHE A 125 -13.27 2.42 -6.39
N LEU A 126 -13.98 1.56 -5.68
CA LEU A 126 -14.41 1.80 -4.31
C LEU A 126 -13.22 1.78 -3.32
N PRO A 127 -13.36 2.43 -2.16
CA PRO A 127 -12.32 2.48 -1.11
C PRO A 127 -11.92 1.11 -0.56
N CYS A 128 -12.79 0.10 -0.64
CA CYS A 128 -12.55 -1.27 -0.18
C CYS A 128 -11.52 -2.04 -1.02
N SER A 129 -11.26 -1.62 -2.27
CA SER A 129 -10.30 -2.24 -3.19
C SER A 129 -8.91 -1.63 -3.04
N HIS A 130 -7.89 -2.46 -2.79
CA HIS A 130 -6.52 -2.00 -2.50
C HIS A 130 -5.45 -2.57 -3.44
N GLY A 131 -5.62 -3.78 -3.96
CA GLY A 131 -4.61 -4.45 -4.79
C GLY A 131 -4.42 -3.79 -6.17
N PHE A 132 -3.18 -3.70 -6.64
CA PHE A 132 -2.81 -3.19 -7.97
C PHE A 132 -3.34 -1.78 -8.30
N ARG A 133 -3.57 -0.95 -7.29
CA ARG A 133 -4.04 0.41 -7.46
C ARG A 133 -2.97 1.43 -7.06
N PRO A 134 -2.84 2.56 -7.78
CA PRO A 134 -1.94 3.64 -7.39
C PRO A 134 -2.30 4.18 -5.99
N LYS A 135 -1.27 4.52 -5.21
CA LYS A 135 -1.42 5.05 -3.83
C LYS A 135 -2.09 4.09 -2.83
N ARG A 136 -2.32 2.82 -3.19
CA ARG A 136 -2.82 1.76 -2.32
C ARG A 136 -1.73 0.71 -2.07
N SER A 137 -1.80 0.01 -0.95
CA SER A 137 -0.80 -0.99 -0.55
C SER A 137 -1.41 -2.07 0.34
N THR A 138 -0.67 -3.14 0.59
CA THR A 138 -1.02 -4.15 1.60
C THR A 138 -1.26 -3.51 2.97
N ILE A 139 -0.49 -2.49 3.32
CA ILE A 139 -0.63 -1.77 4.59
C ILE A 139 -1.94 -0.99 4.66
N SER A 140 -2.38 -0.38 3.55
CA SER A 140 -3.67 0.30 3.53
C SER A 140 -4.84 -0.67 3.72
N ALA A 141 -4.78 -1.89 3.16
CA ALA A 141 -5.75 -2.95 3.40
C ALA A 141 -5.74 -3.43 4.85
N LEU A 142 -4.56 -3.75 5.40
CA LEU A 142 -4.40 -4.16 6.81
C LEU A 142 -4.88 -3.09 7.79
N ARG A 143 -4.74 -1.81 7.46
CA ARG A 143 -5.27 -0.70 8.24
C ARG A 143 -6.80 -0.73 8.28
N THR A 144 -7.45 -1.00 7.16
CA THR A 144 -8.92 -1.19 7.09
C THR A 144 -9.35 -2.34 8.00
N VAL A 145 -8.63 -3.47 7.98
CA VAL A 145 -8.88 -4.60 8.88
C VAL A 145 -8.76 -4.18 10.34
N ALA A 146 -7.68 -3.50 10.71
CA ALA A 146 -7.45 -3.07 12.09
C ALA A 146 -8.55 -2.10 12.60
N TYR A 147 -9.06 -1.21 11.75
CA TYR A 147 -10.21 -0.37 12.08
C TYR A 147 -11.50 -1.16 12.23
N ALA A 148 -11.73 -2.18 11.40
CA ALA A 148 -12.91 -3.03 11.50
C ALA A 148 -12.93 -3.80 12.83
N TYR A 149 -11.81 -4.38 13.25
CA TYR A 149 -11.68 -5.03 14.56
C TYR A 149 -12.04 -4.08 15.72
N LYS A 150 -11.48 -2.86 15.69
CA LYS A 150 -11.78 -1.83 16.69
C LYS A 150 -13.25 -1.42 16.69
N ALA A 151 -13.92 -1.52 15.54
CA ALA A 151 -15.33 -1.20 15.39
C ALA A 151 -16.28 -2.33 15.84
N GLY A 152 -15.76 -3.45 16.34
CA GLY A 152 -16.55 -4.51 16.98
C GLY A 152 -16.83 -5.72 16.10
N THR A 153 -15.92 -6.05 15.18
CA THR A 153 -15.97 -7.31 14.41
C THR A 153 -16.08 -8.51 15.34
N THR A 154 -16.96 -9.46 15.00
CA THR A 154 -17.13 -10.74 15.71
C THR A 154 -16.77 -11.93 14.83
N TRP A 155 -17.25 -11.94 13.59
CA TRP A 155 -16.96 -12.98 12.59
C TRP A 155 -16.38 -12.42 11.32
N ILE A 156 -15.57 -13.21 10.66
CA ILE A 156 -14.85 -12.83 9.44
C ILE A 156 -15.02 -13.93 8.41
N VAL A 157 -15.44 -13.57 7.21
CA VAL A 157 -15.36 -14.46 6.05
C VAL A 157 -14.08 -14.13 5.31
N GLU A 158 -13.16 -15.11 5.28
CA GLU A 158 -11.93 -15.07 4.49
C GLU A 158 -12.26 -15.58 3.09
N GLY A 159 -12.10 -14.78 2.05
CA GLY A 159 -12.46 -15.16 0.69
C GLY A 159 -11.23 -15.22 -0.22
N ASP A 160 -11.10 -16.32 -0.96
CA ASP A 160 -10.08 -16.53 -2.00
C ASP A 160 -10.80 -17.05 -3.26
N ILE A 161 -10.62 -16.35 -4.38
CA ILE A 161 -11.21 -16.75 -5.66
C ILE A 161 -10.27 -17.74 -6.36
N LYS A 162 -10.78 -18.94 -6.67
CA LYS A 162 -9.99 -20.02 -7.28
C LYS A 162 -9.44 -19.59 -8.64
N SER A 163 -8.10 -19.50 -8.74
CA SER A 163 -7.40 -19.17 -9.98
C SER A 163 -7.95 -17.91 -10.68
N CYS A 164 -8.30 -16.88 -9.92
CA CYS A 164 -9.04 -15.70 -10.39
C CYS A 164 -8.56 -15.17 -11.76
N PHE A 165 -7.26 -14.90 -11.90
CA PHE A 165 -6.69 -14.38 -13.15
C PHE A 165 -6.87 -15.30 -14.35
N ASP A 166 -6.86 -16.59 -14.14
CA ASP A 166 -6.98 -17.61 -15.22
C ASP A 166 -8.44 -18.00 -15.47
N ALA A 167 -9.35 -17.69 -14.52
CA ALA A 167 -10.74 -18.12 -14.56
C ALA A 167 -11.70 -17.08 -15.16
N ILE A 168 -11.39 -15.77 -15.12
CA ILE A 168 -12.32 -14.75 -15.60
C ILE A 168 -12.63 -14.97 -17.09
N PRO A 169 -13.89 -15.21 -17.49
CA PRO A 169 -14.23 -15.40 -18.90
C PRO A 169 -13.95 -14.11 -19.71
N HIS A 170 -13.33 -14.22 -20.89
CA HIS A 170 -13.03 -13.07 -21.76
C HIS A 170 -14.30 -12.27 -22.08
N ARG A 171 -15.43 -12.95 -22.25
CA ARG A 171 -16.74 -12.31 -22.47
C ARG A 171 -17.08 -11.36 -21.32
N VAL A 172 -16.95 -11.79 -20.07
CA VAL A 172 -17.25 -10.99 -18.88
C VAL A 172 -16.36 -9.74 -18.80
N ILE A 173 -15.07 -9.89 -19.13
CA ILE A 173 -14.14 -8.72 -19.17
C ILE A 173 -14.64 -7.70 -20.20
N LEU A 174 -14.93 -8.13 -21.42
CA LEU A 174 -15.33 -7.22 -22.50
C LEU A 174 -16.71 -6.60 -22.26
N GLU A 175 -17.68 -7.35 -21.73
CA GLU A 175 -19.01 -6.85 -21.36
C GLU A 175 -18.89 -5.80 -20.24
N THR A 176 -18.06 -6.04 -19.22
CA THR A 176 -17.82 -5.07 -18.15
C THR A 176 -17.15 -3.79 -18.69
N LEU A 177 -16.18 -3.92 -19.57
CA LEU A 177 -15.55 -2.76 -20.22
C LEU A 177 -16.55 -1.96 -21.07
N ARG A 178 -17.46 -2.62 -21.80
CA ARG A 178 -18.49 -1.97 -22.63
C ARG A 178 -19.46 -1.09 -21.82
N LYS A 179 -19.61 -1.32 -20.54
CA LYS A 179 -20.40 -0.42 -19.67
C LYS A 179 -19.87 1.02 -19.67
N ARG A 180 -18.55 1.20 -19.82
CA ARG A 180 -17.88 2.51 -19.79
C ARG A 180 -17.18 2.89 -21.09
N ILE A 181 -17.02 1.99 -22.06
CA ILE A 181 -16.24 2.18 -23.29
C ILE A 181 -17.09 1.82 -24.50
N ARG A 182 -17.15 2.76 -25.49
CA ARG A 182 -17.80 2.56 -26.78
C ARG A 182 -16.81 2.33 -27.94
N ASP A 183 -15.52 2.63 -27.72
CA ASP A 183 -14.48 2.52 -28.74
C ASP A 183 -14.18 1.05 -29.05
N GLU A 184 -14.81 0.51 -30.12
CA GLU A 184 -14.65 -0.90 -30.50
C GLU A 184 -13.22 -1.23 -30.96
N ARG A 185 -12.46 -0.27 -31.52
CA ARG A 185 -11.03 -0.50 -31.85
C ARG A 185 -10.20 -0.69 -30.58
N PHE A 186 -10.49 0.07 -29.54
CA PHE A 186 -9.82 -0.06 -28.25
C PHE A 186 -10.19 -1.39 -27.57
N LEU A 187 -11.46 -1.79 -27.61
CA LEU A 187 -11.92 -3.08 -27.08
C LEU A 187 -11.35 -4.26 -27.86
N ALA A 188 -11.24 -4.14 -29.21
CA ALA A 188 -10.61 -5.15 -30.05
C ALA A 188 -9.12 -5.35 -29.72
N LEU A 189 -8.39 -4.26 -29.43
CA LEU A 189 -7.01 -4.33 -28.98
C LEU A 189 -6.88 -5.06 -27.64
N ILE A 190 -7.76 -4.80 -26.68
CA ILE A 190 -7.79 -5.52 -25.42
C ILE A 190 -8.12 -7.00 -25.66
N ALA A 191 -9.12 -7.29 -26.51
CA ALA A 191 -9.48 -8.65 -26.86
C ALA A 191 -8.33 -9.44 -27.52
N SER A 192 -7.47 -8.77 -28.31
CA SER A 192 -6.29 -9.40 -28.89
C SER A 192 -5.28 -9.85 -27.82
N PHE A 193 -5.07 -9.06 -26.75
CA PHE A 193 -4.23 -9.48 -25.61
C PHE A 193 -4.81 -10.64 -24.82
N LEU A 194 -6.12 -10.74 -24.70
CA LEU A 194 -6.78 -11.83 -24.00
C LEU A 194 -6.69 -13.14 -24.77
N ARG A 195 -6.79 -13.09 -26.09
CA ARG A 195 -6.77 -14.26 -26.97
C ARG A 195 -5.36 -14.71 -27.35
N VAL A 196 -4.34 -13.88 -27.06
CA VAL A 196 -2.96 -14.25 -27.37
C VAL A 196 -2.62 -15.55 -26.66
N GLY A 197 -2.21 -16.57 -27.42
CA GLY A 197 -1.82 -17.86 -26.88
C GLY A 197 -0.47 -17.81 -26.14
N VAL A 198 -0.08 -18.96 -25.65
CA VAL A 198 1.22 -19.14 -25.01
C VAL A 198 2.10 -20.06 -25.82
N MET A 199 3.39 -19.76 -25.84
CA MET A 199 4.42 -20.63 -26.39
C MET A 199 5.09 -21.38 -25.24
N GLU A 200 4.98 -22.71 -25.24
CA GLU A 200 5.50 -23.60 -24.22
C GLU A 200 6.32 -24.70 -24.91
N GLU A 201 7.60 -24.79 -24.59
CA GLU A 201 8.53 -25.79 -25.19
C GLU A 201 8.48 -25.83 -26.72
N GLY A 202 8.33 -24.67 -27.36
CA GLY A 202 8.23 -24.56 -28.82
C GLY A 202 6.84 -24.85 -29.40
N GLN A 203 5.85 -25.24 -28.59
CA GLN A 203 4.48 -25.48 -29.01
C GLN A 203 3.55 -24.32 -28.65
N PHE A 204 2.69 -23.96 -29.60
CA PHE A 204 1.66 -22.94 -29.40
C PHE A 204 0.42 -23.55 -28.75
N ARG A 205 -0.10 -22.89 -27.69
CA ARG A 205 -1.36 -23.27 -27.04
C ARG A 205 -2.29 -22.05 -26.94
N ASN A 206 -3.54 -22.25 -27.35
CA ASN A 206 -4.57 -21.21 -27.22
C ASN A 206 -4.97 -20.95 -25.77
N THR A 207 -5.38 -19.72 -25.47
CA THR A 207 -6.01 -19.34 -24.19
C THR A 207 -7.46 -18.93 -24.45
N TYR A 208 -8.41 -19.59 -23.76
CA TYR A 208 -9.85 -19.37 -23.92
C TYR A 208 -10.49 -18.59 -22.76
N SER A 209 -9.81 -18.51 -21.64
CA SER A 209 -10.24 -17.78 -20.45
C SER A 209 -9.04 -17.14 -19.76
N GLY A 210 -9.33 -16.19 -18.90
CA GLY A 210 -8.35 -15.57 -18.04
C GLY A 210 -7.67 -14.35 -18.64
N THR A 211 -7.06 -13.59 -17.73
CA THR A 211 -6.09 -12.56 -18.09
C THR A 211 -4.71 -13.18 -17.98
N PRO A 212 -3.85 -13.12 -18.99
CA PRO A 212 -2.54 -13.78 -18.94
C PRO A 212 -1.75 -13.35 -17.69
N GLN A 213 -1.41 -14.34 -16.82
CA GLN A 213 -0.57 -14.07 -15.65
C GLN A 213 0.82 -13.58 -16.12
N GLY A 214 1.11 -12.29 -15.92
CA GLY A 214 2.35 -11.62 -16.38
C GLY A 214 2.12 -10.50 -17.40
N GLY A 215 0.92 -10.35 -17.95
CA GLY A 215 0.53 -9.19 -18.73
C GLY A 215 0.43 -7.93 -17.85
N ILE A 216 0.87 -6.77 -18.37
CA ILE A 216 0.87 -5.50 -17.61
C ILE A 216 -0.57 -5.00 -17.37
N VAL A 217 -1.47 -5.21 -18.32
CA VAL A 217 -2.87 -4.78 -18.23
C VAL A 217 -3.73 -5.74 -17.39
N SER A 218 -3.30 -7.00 -17.21
CA SER A 218 -4.08 -8.07 -16.58
C SER A 218 -4.57 -7.74 -15.16
N PRO A 219 -3.76 -7.18 -14.24
CA PRO A 219 -4.23 -6.84 -12.90
C PRO A 219 -5.33 -5.77 -12.89
N LEU A 220 -5.25 -4.82 -13.82
CA LEU A 220 -6.27 -3.79 -13.95
C LEU A 220 -7.58 -4.34 -14.50
N LEU A 221 -7.53 -5.21 -15.53
CA LEU A 221 -8.71 -5.88 -16.07
C LEU A 221 -9.42 -6.74 -15.01
N ALA A 222 -8.65 -7.48 -14.22
CA ALA A 222 -9.20 -8.24 -13.09
C ALA A 222 -9.87 -7.30 -12.06
N ASN A 223 -9.25 -6.16 -11.73
CA ASN A 223 -9.87 -5.17 -10.84
C ASN A 223 -11.15 -4.57 -11.42
N VAL A 224 -11.22 -4.34 -12.75
CA VAL A 224 -12.43 -3.85 -13.42
C VAL A 224 -13.58 -4.84 -13.28
N VAL A 225 -13.33 -6.14 -13.47
CA VAL A 225 -14.36 -7.18 -13.29
C VAL A 225 -14.74 -7.31 -11.81
N LEU A 226 -13.77 -7.39 -10.90
CA LEU A 226 -14.03 -7.53 -9.47
C LEU A 226 -14.64 -6.28 -8.84
N HIS A 227 -14.60 -5.14 -9.52
CA HIS A 227 -15.34 -3.93 -9.11
C HIS A 227 -16.85 -4.17 -9.09
N GLU A 228 -17.38 -5.00 -9.96
CA GLU A 228 -18.80 -5.39 -9.91
C GLU A 228 -19.14 -6.08 -8.58
N PHE A 229 -18.24 -6.95 -8.10
CA PHE A 229 -18.39 -7.56 -6.78
C PHE A 229 -18.24 -6.55 -5.65
N ASP A 230 -17.30 -5.61 -5.76
CA ASP A 230 -17.14 -4.52 -4.79
C ASP A 230 -18.43 -3.66 -4.68
N VAL A 231 -19.04 -3.33 -5.82
CA VAL A 231 -20.29 -2.58 -5.89
C VAL A 231 -21.44 -3.38 -5.24
N TRP A 232 -21.59 -4.66 -5.62
CA TRP A 232 -22.62 -5.52 -5.05
C TRP A 232 -22.48 -5.64 -3.53
N MET A 233 -21.25 -5.90 -3.03
CA MET A 233 -20.95 -5.97 -1.60
C MET A 233 -21.29 -4.66 -0.88
N THR A 234 -20.94 -3.53 -1.48
CA THR A 234 -21.17 -2.21 -0.88
C THR A 234 -22.66 -1.85 -0.84
N GLN A 235 -23.39 -2.13 -1.91
CA GLN A 235 -24.84 -1.82 -1.98
C GLN A 235 -25.65 -2.72 -1.06
N ARG A 236 -25.34 -4.02 -1.00
CA ARG A 236 -26.14 -4.99 -0.25
C ARG A 236 -25.75 -5.09 1.23
N TRP A 237 -24.44 -5.00 1.55
CA TRP A 237 -23.95 -5.36 2.86
C TRP A 237 -23.11 -4.31 3.55
N ALA A 238 -22.34 -3.52 2.80
CA ALA A 238 -21.48 -2.46 3.33
C ALA A 238 -22.09 -1.06 3.18
N ALA A 239 -23.34 -0.98 2.74
CA ALA A 239 -24.08 0.28 2.83
C ALA A 239 -23.86 0.85 4.23
N ASN A 240 -23.48 2.14 4.30
CA ASN A 240 -23.32 2.85 5.56
C ASN A 240 -24.35 2.34 6.55
N PRO A 241 -23.92 1.76 7.70
CA PRO A 241 -24.90 1.34 8.68
C PRO A 241 -25.80 2.55 8.88
N PRO A 242 -27.12 2.43 8.80
CA PRO A 242 -28.01 3.56 8.99
C PRO A 242 -27.52 4.28 10.23
N GLN A 243 -27.27 5.58 10.12
CA GLN A 243 -26.81 6.35 11.28
C GLN A 243 -27.72 5.96 12.42
N GLU A 244 -27.15 5.22 13.37
CA GLU A 244 -27.93 4.70 14.47
C GLU A 244 -28.72 5.87 15.05
N SER A 245 -30.02 5.79 15.03
CA SER A 245 -30.85 6.85 15.60
C SER A 245 -30.41 7.06 17.05
N ASN A 246 -30.34 8.30 17.49
CA ASN A 246 -29.99 8.62 18.88
C ASN A 246 -30.88 7.84 19.89
N ALA A 247 -32.05 7.43 19.47
CA ALA A 247 -32.97 6.59 20.26
C ALA A 247 -32.44 5.16 20.39
N ALA A 248 -32.06 4.52 19.29
CA ALA A 248 -31.49 3.15 19.31
C ALA A 248 -30.15 3.09 20.07
N TYR A 249 -29.29 4.08 19.91
CA TYR A 249 -28.06 4.18 20.69
C TYR A 249 -28.34 4.35 22.19
N ARG A 250 -29.36 5.16 22.57
CA ARG A 250 -29.77 5.32 23.98
C ARG A 250 -30.35 4.05 24.59
N GLN A 251 -31.08 3.24 23.83
CA GLN A 251 -31.61 1.96 24.31
C GLN A 251 -30.51 0.96 24.70
N ARG A 252 -29.42 0.95 23.98
CA ARG A 252 -28.28 0.06 24.25
C ARG A 252 -27.38 0.51 25.39
N GLN A 253 -27.53 1.76 25.87
CA GLN A 253 -26.74 2.26 26.98
C GLN A 253 -27.25 1.69 28.31
N THR A 254 -26.36 1.09 29.08
CA THR A 254 -26.68 0.67 30.45
C THR A 254 -27.04 1.88 31.30
N LYS A 255 -27.83 1.65 32.37
CA LYS A 255 -28.18 2.70 33.35
C LYS A 255 -26.90 3.34 33.93
N GLU A 256 -25.89 2.53 34.23
CA GLU A 256 -24.60 2.97 34.75
C GLU A 256 -23.83 3.85 33.75
N TYR A 257 -23.71 3.45 32.49
CA TYR A 257 -23.06 4.25 31.45
C TYR A 257 -23.71 5.62 31.27
N ARG A 258 -25.04 5.67 31.32
CA ARG A 258 -25.81 6.94 31.23
C ARG A 258 -25.54 7.85 32.42
N GLN A 259 -25.50 7.29 33.65
CA GLN A 259 -25.19 8.05 34.86
C GLN A 259 -23.75 8.62 34.81
N GLN A 260 -22.77 7.79 34.49
CA GLN A 260 -21.38 8.23 34.34
C GLN A 260 -21.23 9.31 33.28
N THR A 261 -21.90 9.17 32.14
CA THR A 261 -21.86 10.17 31.03
C THR A 261 -22.44 11.52 31.47
N ARG A 262 -23.58 11.53 32.17
CA ARG A 262 -24.17 12.75 32.72
C ARG A 262 -23.25 13.41 33.75
N ARG A 263 -22.66 12.62 34.63
CA ARG A 263 -21.75 13.13 35.67
C ARG A 263 -20.47 13.68 35.08
N ILE A 264 -19.86 13.05 34.07
CA ILE A 264 -18.70 13.55 33.35
C ILE A 264 -19.03 14.91 32.66
N LYS A 265 -20.19 14.99 32.01
CA LYS A 265 -20.61 16.26 31.39
C LYS A 265 -20.73 17.38 32.41
N TYR A 266 -21.37 17.12 33.52
CA TYR A 266 -21.52 18.07 34.62
C TYR A 266 -20.17 18.55 35.18
N LEU A 267 -19.24 17.62 35.48
CA LEU A 267 -17.93 17.95 36.01
C LEU A 267 -17.07 18.77 35.01
N ARG A 268 -17.18 18.48 33.73
CA ARG A 268 -16.51 19.25 32.67
C ARG A 268 -17.06 20.67 32.57
N GLU A 269 -18.38 20.85 32.68
CA GLU A 269 -19.02 22.16 32.69
C GLU A 269 -18.65 22.96 33.94
N MET A 270 -18.57 22.31 35.11
CA MET A 270 -18.08 22.93 36.34
C MET A 270 -16.65 23.45 36.18
N LEU A 271 -15.74 22.61 35.71
CA LEU A 271 -14.33 23.00 35.48
C LEU A 271 -14.20 24.12 34.44
N LYS A 272 -15.13 24.20 33.48
CA LYS A 272 -15.15 25.26 32.47
C LYS A 272 -15.65 26.60 33.02
N ARG A 273 -16.57 26.57 34.01
CA ARG A 273 -17.11 27.80 34.67
C ARG A 273 -16.14 28.42 35.69
N GLY A 274 -15.21 27.61 36.21
CA GLY A 274 -14.25 28.05 37.22
C GLY A 274 -14.83 28.00 38.65
N GLU A 275 -13.97 28.33 39.64
CA GLU A 275 -14.37 28.38 41.06
C GLU A 275 -15.28 29.60 41.35
N PRO A 276 -16.13 29.53 42.38
CA PRO A 276 -16.25 28.50 43.41
C PRO A 276 -17.09 27.29 43.00
N PHE A 277 -16.61 26.09 43.40
CA PHE A 277 -17.35 24.85 43.16
C PHE A 277 -18.38 24.57 44.28
N PRO A 278 -19.52 23.93 43.95
CA PRO A 278 -20.52 23.57 44.95
C PRO A 278 -19.95 22.72 46.09
N LYS A 279 -20.41 22.92 47.31
CA LYS A 279 -20.00 22.22 48.54
C LYS A 279 -18.52 22.42 48.91
N GLY A 280 -17.88 23.55 48.53
CA GLY A 280 -16.50 23.87 48.91
C GLY A 280 -15.42 22.97 48.32
N ARG A 281 -15.73 22.24 47.23
CA ARG A 281 -14.76 21.33 46.58
C ARG A 281 -13.62 22.10 45.91
N LYS A 282 -12.43 21.50 45.88
CA LYS A 282 -11.28 22.03 45.20
C LYS A 282 -11.19 21.56 43.75
N ALA A 283 -10.59 22.33 42.86
CA ALA A 283 -10.45 22.01 41.44
C ALA A 283 -9.80 20.63 41.22
N ASP A 284 -8.81 20.29 42.03
CA ASP A 284 -8.08 19.01 41.86
C ASP A 284 -8.93 17.78 42.25
N GLU A 285 -9.83 17.92 43.22
CA GLU A 285 -10.79 16.86 43.56
C GLU A 285 -11.76 16.62 42.40
N VAL A 286 -12.23 17.69 41.77
CA VAL A 286 -13.13 17.62 40.61
C VAL A 286 -12.42 16.98 39.41
N LYS A 287 -11.16 17.32 39.17
CA LYS A 287 -10.32 16.70 38.11
C LYS A 287 -10.06 15.21 38.39
N ALA A 288 -9.79 14.85 39.64
CA ALA A 288 -9.58 13.46 40.04
C ALA A 288 -10.84 12.60 39.85
N GLU A 289 -12.01 13.11 40.27
CA GLU A 289 -13.31 12.45 40.03
C GLU A 289 -13.57 12.31 38.54
N LEU A 290 -13.34 13.35 37.74
CA LEU A 290 -13.50 13.32 36.29
C LEU A 290 -12.64 12.23 35.65
N LYS A 291 -11.34 12.16 35.99
CA LYS A 291 -10.42 11.13 35.49
C LYS A 291 -10.86 9.72 35.85
N ARG A 292 -11.30 9.51 37.12
CA ARG A 292 -11.82 8.23 37.60
C ARG A 292 -13.07 7.79 36.81
N LEU A 293 -14.01 8.72 36.61
CA LEU A 293 -15.26 8.43 35.87
C LEU A 293 -15.02 8.21 34.38
N GLU A 294 -14.05 8.90 33.77
CA GLU A 294 -13.68 8.66 32.38
C GLU A 294 -13.06 7.28 32.19
N GLN A 295 -12.26 6.82 33.15
CA GLN A 295 -11.73 5.45 33.14
C GLN A 295 -12.86 4.42 33.33
N ALA A 296 -13.70 4.59 34.34
CA ALA A 296 -14.84 3.69 34.61
C ALA A 296 -15.80 3.61 33.41
N ARG A 297 -16.10 4.74 32.77
CA ARG A 297 -17.00 4.78 31.60
C ARG A 297 -16.44 4.00 30.40
N ARG A 298 -15.12 3.84 30.27
CA ARG A 298 -14.52 3.00 29.22
C ARG A 298 -14.93 1.53 29.36
N HIS A 299 -15.10 1.06 30.59
CA HIS A 299 -15.50 -0.32 30.91
C HIS A 299 -17.02 -0.55 30.83
N THR A 300 -17.82 0.48 31.04
CA THR A 300 -19.30 0.40 31.00
C THR A 300 -19.89 0.76 29.63
N ARG A 301 -19.06 1.13 28.67
CA ARG A 301 -19.48 1.42 27.30
C ARG A 301 -20.22 0.22 26.71
N PRO A 302 -21.40 0.43 26.05
CA PRO A 302 -22.15 -0.68 25.45
C PRO A 302 -21.23 -1.52 24.56
N SER A 303 -21.13 -2.82 24.88
CA SER A 303 -20.25 -3.76 24.19
C SER A 303 -20.76 -4.16 22.81
N GLN A 304 -22.01 -3.82 22.48
CA GLN A 304 -22.61 -4.12 21.19
C GLN A 304 -22.39 -2.94 20.24
N SER A 305 -21.40 -3.08 19.38
CA SER A 305 -21.31 -2.27 18.16
C SER A 305 -22.58 -2.46 17.32
N PRO A 306 -23.06 -1.42 16.59
CA PRO A 306 -24.15 -1.62 15.66
C PRO A 306 -23.81 -2.73 14.69
N ARG A 307 -24.85 -3.50 14.31
CA ARG A 307 -24.71 -4.53 13.28
C ARG A 307 -24.19 -3.88 12.02
N SER A 308 -23.03 -4.28 11.57
CA SER A 308 -22.39 -3.72 10.38
C SER A 308 -21.52 -4.74 9.70
N ILE A 309 -21.32 -4.54 8.41
CA ILE A 309 -20.41 -5.33 7.60
C ILE A 309 -19.36 -4.39 7.00
N ARG A 310 -18.11 -4.79 7.06
CA ARG A 310 -16.97 -4.09 6.45
C ARG A 310 -16.27 -5.05 5.51
N TYR A 311 -15.98 -4.57 4.32
CA TYR A 311 -15.37 -5.33 3.26
C TYR A 311 -14.05 -4.72 2.87
N VAL A 312 -13.03 -5.56 2.65
CA VAL A 312 -11.72 -5.16 2.14
C VAL A 312 -11.22 -6.20 1.14
N ARG A 313 -10.75 -5.76 -0.01
CA ARG A 313 -10.22 -6.61 -1.06
C ARG A 313 -8.81 -6.18 -1.47
N TYR A 314 -7.93 -7.15 -1.65
CA TYR A 314 -6.60 -6.98 -2.23
C TYR A 314 -6.40 -7.98 -3.37
N ALA A 315 -6.62 -7.55 -4.60
CA ALA A 315 -6.71 -8.42 -5.78
C ALA A 315 -7.85 -9.45 -5.63
N ASP A 316 -7.52 -10.73 -5.60
CA ASP A 316 -8.41 -11.88 -5.40
C ASP A 316 -8.63 -12.25 -3.91
N ASP A 317 -7.72 -11.82 -3.02
CA ASP A 317 -7.88 -12.02 -1.58
C ASP A 317 -8.82 -10.96 -0.97
N PHE A 318 -9.81 -11.38 -0.20
CA PHE A 318 -10.68 -10.43 0.49
C PHE A 318 -11.13 -10.90 1.88
N LEU A 319 -11.52 -9.94 2.72
CA LEU A 319 -12.12 -10.19 4.02
C LEU A 319 -13.45 -9.46 4.13
N VAL A 320 -14.47 -10.17 4.64
CA VAL A 320 -15.74 -9.57 5.05
C VAL A 320 -15.86 -9.70 6.55
N MET A 321 -15.88 -8.57 7.25
CA MET A 321 -15.84 -8.48 8.70
C MET A 321 -17.21 -8.05 9.22
N LEU A 322 -17.87 -8.95 9.96
CA LEU A 322 -19.21 -8.77 10.50
C LEU A 322 -19.13 -8.37 11.97
N SER A 323 -19.89 -7.32 12.35
CA SER A 323 -20.04 -6.89 13.73
C SER A 323 -21.42 -7.32 14.25
N ALA A 324 -21.47 -7.81 15.52
CA ALA A 324 -22.68 -8.29 16.17
C ALA A 324 -23.44 -9.38 15.37
N ALA A 325 -22.70 -10.22 14.66
CA ALA A 325 -23.23 -11.33 13.86
C ALA A 325 -22.99 -12.68 14.56
N THR A 326 -23.77 -13.68 14.16
CA THR A 326 -23.59 -15.08 14.51
C THR A 326 -22.74 -15.81 13.46
N ARG A 327 -22.24 -16.99 13.78
CA ARG A 327 -21.54 -17.84 12.81
C ARG A 327 -22.45 -18.23 11.64
N SER A 328 -23.70 -18.57 11.92
CA SER A 328 -24.67 -18.94 10.89
C SER A 328 -24.89 -17.84 9.86
N GLU A 329 -24.97 -16.58 10.30
CA GLU A 329 -25.10 -15.43 9.39
C GLU A 329 -23.85 -15.22 8.54
N ALA A 330 -22.67 -15.51 9.08
CA ALA A 330 -21.42 -15.44 8.31
C ALA A 330 -21.35 -16.57 7.27
N GLU A 331 -21.80 -17.78 7.60
CA GLU A 331 -21.88 -18.91 6.64
C GLU A 331 -22.93 -18.65 5.55
N GLN A 332 -24.08 -18.07 5.92
CA GLN A 332 -25.09 -17.67 4.93
C GLN A 332 -24.53 -16.63 3.96
N LEU A 333 -23.84 -15.60 4.47
CA LEU A 333 -23.21 -14.58 3.62
C LEU A 333 -22.16 -15.20 2.69
N LYS A 334 -21.37 -16.15 3.18
CA LYS A 334 -20.39 -16.90 2.36
C LYS A 334 -21.07 -17.62 1.20
N ALA A 335 -22.21 -18.27 1.45
CA ALA A 335 -22.99 -18.95 0.41
C ALA A 335 -23.55 -17.97 -0.62
N GLU A 336 -24.13 -16.85 -0.17
CA GLU A 336 -24.65 -15.80 -1.07
C GLU A 336 -23.55 -15.21 -1.97
N MET A 337 -22.36 -14.95 -1.43
CA MET A 337 -21.22 -14.48 -2.22
C MET A 337 -20.77 -15.51 -3.27
N ALA A 338 -20.73 -16.80 -2.88
CA ALA A 338 -20.34 -17.88 -3.81
C ALA A 338 -21.31 -17.96 -4.99
N THR A 339 -22.62 -17.94 -4.72
CA THR A 339 -23.67 -17.95 -5.74
C THR A 339 -23.55 -16.74 -6.67
N TRP A 340 -23.47 -15.54 -6.10
CA TRP A 340 -23.37 -14.32 -6.91
C TRP A 340 -22.12 -14.29 -7.81
N LEU A 341 -20.96 -14.67 -7.29
CA LEU A 341 -19.71 -14.73 -8.06
C LEU A 341 -19.82 -15.71 -9.22
N GLN A 342 -20.42 -16.88 -8.98
CA GLN A 342 -20.59 -17.90 -9.99
C GLN A 342 -21.59 -17.48 -11.09
N GLU A 343 -22.75 -16.95 -10.70
CA GLU A 343 -23.82 -16.57 -11.65
C GLU A 343 -23.49 -15.31 -12.44
N THR A 344 -22.85 -14.31 -11.78
CA THR A 344 -22.61 -13.00 -12.41
C THR A 344 -21.27 -12.92 -13.13
N LEU A 345 -20.21 -13.46 -12.52
CA LEU A 345 -18.84 -13.34 -13.05
C LEU A 345 -18.25 -14.65 -13.56
N GLY A 346 -18.92 -15.80 -13.35
CA GLY A 346 -18.40 -17.12 -13.67
C GLY A 346 -17.19 -17.51 -12.82
N LEU A 347 -17.09 -16.96 -11.60
CA LEU A 347 -15.97 -17.18 -10.69
C LEU A 347 -16.38 -18.03 -9.50
N THR A 348 -15.49 -18.95 -9.09
CA THR A 348 -15.74 -19.87 -7.98
C THR A 348 -14.88 -19.51 -6.78
N LEU A 349 -15.46 -19.49 -5.58
CA LEU A 349 -14.70 -19.39 -4.33
C LEU A 349 -13.94 -20.69 -4.06
N SER A 350 -12.73 -20.57 -3.53
CA SER A 350 -11.94 -21.72 -3.07
C SER A 350 -12.52 -22.25 -1.77
N GLU A 351 -13.13 -23.43 -1.77
CA GLU A 351 -13.71 -24.04 -0.57
C GLU A 351 -12.68 -24.25 0.54
N GLU A 352 -11.47 -24.68 0.17
CA GLU A 352 -10.37 -24.95 1.12
C GLU A 352 -9.85 -23.69 1.81
N LYS A 353 -9.95 -22.52 1.16
CA LYS A 353 -9.37 -21.26 1.63
C LYS A 353 -10.42 -20.23 2.07
N THR A 354 -11.68 -20.45 1.68
CA THR A 354 -12.77 -19.56 2.10
C THR A 354 -13.32 -20.05 3.44
N LEU A 355 -12.87 -19.40 4.51
CA LEU A 355 -13.16 -19.82 5.88
C LEU A 355 -14.06 -18.78 6.59
N VAL A 356 -14.80 -19.27 7.58
CA VAL A 356 -15.52 -18.42 8.54
C VAL A 356 -14.79 -18.50 9.88
N THR A 357 -14.13 -17.40 10.24
CA THR A 357 -13.20 -17.32 11.38
C THR A 357 -13.74 -16.38 12.44
N HIS A 358 -13.71 -16.78 13.71
CA HIS A 358 -14.05 -15.87 14.81
C HIS A 358 -12.93 -14.85 15.03
N VAL A 359 -13.29 -13.63 15.44
CA VAL A 359 -12.33 -12.52 15.62
C VAL A 359 -11.17 -12.85 16.57
N SER A 360 -11.37 -13.73 17.58
CA SER A 360 -10.32 -14.17 18.50
C SER A 360 -9.33 -15.16 17.89
N ASP A 361 -9.71 -15.80 16.80
CA ASP A 361 -8.89 -16.79 16.14
C ASP A 361 -7.88 -16.12 15.21
N LYS A 362 -6.82 -16.86 14.92
CA LYS A 362 -5.77 -16.36 14.04
C LYS A 362 -6.14 -16.63 12.58
N LEU A 363 -6.15 -15.57 11.79
CA LEU A 363 -6.25 -15.68 10.33
C LEU A 363 -4.98 -15.17 9.64
N ARG A 364 -4.77 -15.58 8.40
CA ARG A 364 -3.63 -15.12 7.57
C ARG A 364 -4.13 -14.17 6.48
N PHE A 365 -3.69 -12.90 6.55
CA PHE A 365 -4.02 -11.93 5.50
C PHE A 365 -2.81 -11.11 5.09
N LEU A 366 -2.56 -11.04 3.77
CA LEU A 366 -1.45 -10.28 3.17
C LEU A 366 -0.11 -10.50 3.89
N GLY A 367 0.21 -11.76 4.20
CA GLY A 367 1.49 -12.13 4.79
C GLY A 367 1.64 -11.85 6.29
N TYR A 368 0.63 -11.32 6.97
CA TYR A 368 0.55 -11.19 8.42
C TYR A 368 -0.38 -12.23 9.03
N ASP A 369 -0.09 -12.65 10.25
CA ASP A 369 -1.08 -13.27 11.13
C ASP A 369 -1.87 -12.16 11.81
N VAL A 370 -3.19 -12.20 11.71
CA VAL A 370 -4.11 -11.23 12.30
C VAL A 370 -4.96 -11.92 13.35
N GLN A 371 -5.00 -11.41 14.56
CA GLN A 371 -5.78 -11.97 15.66
C GLN A 371 -6.41 -10.85 16.49
N GLY A 372 -7.67 -11.00 16.83
CA GLY A 372 -8.34 -10.09 17.77
C GLY A 372 -7.95 -10.37 19.20
N ILE A 373 -7.39 -9.36 19.85
CA ILE A 373 -7.12 -9.40 21.29
C ILE A 373 -8.19 -8.59 22.00
N ARG A 374 -8.85 -9.24 22.96
CA ARG A 374 -9.94 -8.63 23.72
C ARG A 374 -9.42 -7.57 24.70
N ASN A 375 -10.00 -6.39 24.63
CA ASN A 375 -9.78 -5.33 25.61
C ASN A 375 -10.62 -5.57 26.87
N PRO A 376 -10.27 -4.97 28.02
CA PRO A 376 -11.09 -5.02 29.24
C PRO A 376 -12.53 -4.50 29.04
N ASN A 377 -12.75 -3.62 28.07
CA ASN A 377 -14.08 -3.07 27.72
C ASN A 377 -14.88 -3.98 26.77
N GLY A 378 -14.44 -5.22 26.51
CA GLY A 378 -15.12 -6.20 25.66
C GLY A 378 -14.93 -6.02 24.15
N THR A 379 -14.26 -4.94 23.69
CA THR A 379 -13.93 -4.75 22.27
C THR A 379 -12.65 -5.49 21.90
N TYR A 380 -12.42 -5.68 20.61
CA TYR A 380 -11.19 -6.30 20.10
C TYR A 380 -10.30 -5.26 19.40
N TRP A 381 -9.00 -5.48 19.44
CA TRP A 381 -8.05 -4.82 18.56
C TRP A 381 -7.27 -5.86 17.77
N ALA A 382 -6.93 -5.53 16.52
CA ALA A 382 -6.18 -6.43 15.66
C ALA A 382 -4.70 -6.45 16.06
N ARG A 383 -4.21 -7.58 16.55
CA ARG A 383 -2.78 -7.86 16.69
C ARG A 383 -2.27 -8.42 15.38
N LEU A 384 -1.42 -7.67 14.72
CA LEU A 384 -0.66 -8.12 13.56
C LEU A 384 0.64 -8.75 14.05
N SER A 385 0.94 -9.97 13.63
CA SER A 385 2.16 -10.68 14.00
C SER A 385 2.89 -11.21 12.76
N ILE A 386 4.19 -11.42 12.87
CA ILE A 386 5.00 -11.98 11.81
C ILE A 386 4.87 -13.50 11.84
N PRO A 387 4.39 -14.15 10.77
CA PRO A 387 4.36 -15.60 10.71
C PRO A 387 5.77 -16.21 10.79
N VAL A 388 5.92 -17.28 11.55
CA VAL A 388 7.22 -17.98 11.74
C VAL A 388 7.81 -18.43 10.39
N GLU A 389 6.96 -18.85 9.45
CA GLU A 389 7.39 -19.23 8.10
C GLU A 389 8.03 -18.07 7.35
N LYS A 390 7.57 -16.83 7.58
CA LYS A 390 8.15 -15.63 6.96
C LYS A 390 9.54 -15.30 7.51
N GLU A 391 9.77 -15.56 8.78
CA GLU A 391 11.09 -15.43 9.40
C GLU A 391 12.06 -16.49 8.85
N ARG A 392 11.59 -17.74 8.71
CA ARG A 392 12.37 -18.82 8.07
C ARG A 392 12.70 -18.50 6.60
N GLU A 393 11.73 -17.97 5.84
CA GLU A 393 11.92 -17.60 4.43
C GLU A 393 12.99 -16.49 4.26
N VAL A 394 12.98 -15.47 5.09
CA VAL A 394 14.00 -14.41 5.00
C VAL A 394 15.37 -14.93 5.41
N THR A 395 15.43 -15.77 6.45
CA THR A 395 16.68 -16.43 6.86
C THR A 395 17.28 -17.28 5.74
N ALA A 396 16.45 -18.09 5.07
CA ALA A 396 16.89 -18.89 3.92
C ALA A 396 17.41 -18.03 2.76
N LYS A 397 16.74 -16.91 2.45
CA LYS A 397 17.23 -15.95 1.43
C LYS A 397 18.58 -15.31 1.81
N LEU A 398 18.77 -14.98 3.08
CA LEU A 398 20.03 -14.45 3.60
C LEU A 398 21.16 -15.51 3.54
N GLN A 399 20.85 -16.76 3.90
CA GLN A 399 21.77 -17.88 3.75
C GLN A 399 22.19 -18.09 2.30
N GLN A 400 21.23 -18.06 1.35
CA GLN A 400 21.53 -18.16 -0.07
C GLN A 400 22.43 -17.01 -0.56
N ALA A 401 22.14 -15.76 -0.12
CA ALA A 401 22.92 -14.58 -0.49
C ALA A 401 24.39 -14.64 -0.01
N THR A 402 24.67 -15.37 1.09
CA THR A 402 25.99 -15.49 1.70
C THR A 402 26.68 -16.83 1.41
N ARG A 403 26.04 -17.74 0.65
CA ARG A 403 26.53 -19.11 0.46
C ARG A 403 27.75 -19.18 -0.46
N TYR A 404 27.73 -18.41 -1.56
CA TYR A 404 28.76 -18.50 -2.61
C TYR A 404 30.04 -17.76 -2.21
N ARG A 405 31.10 -18.52 -1.89
CA ARG A 405 32.40 -17.99 -1.42
C ARG A 405 33.09 -17.04 -2.41
N PRO A 406 33.13 -17.31 -3.72
CA PRO A 406 33.81 -16.45 -4.70
C PRO A 406 33.08 -15.12 -4.97
N ALA A 407 31.80 -14.94 -4.57
CA ALA A 407 31.06 -13.70 -4.83
C ALA A 407 31.85 -12.46 -4.36
N PRO A 408 31.76 -11.33 -5.07
CA PRO A 408 32.30 -10.05 -4.60
C PRO A 408 31.64 -9.63 -3.27
N GLU A 409 32.43 -9.12 -2.34
CA GLU A 409 31.94 -8.69 -1.03
C GLU A 409 30.87 -7.60 -1.16
N LEU A 410 31.09 -6.65 -2.08
CA LEU A 410 30.17 -5.58 -2.36
C LEU A 410 28.79 -6.11 -2.73
N ASP A 411 28.72 -7.08 -3.63
CA ASP A 411 27.45 -7.66 -4.09
C ASP A 411 26.73 -8.40 -2.96
N VAL A 412 27.47 -9.15 -2.14
CA VAL A 412 26.90 -9.85 -0.97
C VAL A 412 26.36 -8.85 0.04
N PHE A 413 27.11 -7.80 0.39
CA PHE A 413 26.66 -6.77 1.34
C PHE A 413 25.45 -6.02 0.83
N MET A 414 25.45 -5.61 -0.45
CA MET A 414 24.32 -4.94 -1.07
C MET A 414 23.06 -5.82 -1.07
N ASN A 415 23.22 -7.10 -1.44
CA ASN A 415 22.09 -8.04 -1.50
C ASN A 415 21.51 -8.34 -0.11
N VAL A 416 22.35 -8.65 0.88
CA VAL A 416 21.94 -8.86 2.28
C VAL A 416 21.22 -7.62 2.82
N ASN A 417 21.78 -6.43 2.58
CA ASN A 417 21.16 -5.17 3.01
C ASN A 417 19.79 -4.93 2.35
N ALA A 418 19.65 -5.24 1.07
CA ALA A 418 18.39 -5.10 0.35
C ALA A 418 17.32 -6.06 0.88
N ILE A 419 17.70 -7.34 1.11
CA ILE A 419 16.79 -8.35 1.67
C ILE A 419 16.32 -7.95 3.08
N ALA A 420 17.25 -7.63 3.98
CA ALA A 420 16.96 -7.30 5.37
C ALA A 420 16.11 -6.03 5.48
N ARG A 421 16.46 -4.97 4.74
CA ARG A 421 15.72 -3.70 4.73
C ARG A 421 14.31 -3.89 4.18
N GLY A 422 14.16 -4.50 3.01
CA GLY A 422 12.85 -4.69 2.38
C GLY A 422 11.90 -5.50 3.26
N TRP A 423 12.41 -6.56 3.91
CA TRP A 423 11.62 -7.39 4.78
C TRP A 423 11.19 -6.67 6.07
N THR A 424 12.10 -5.96 6.73
CA THR A 424 11.79 -5.24 7.98
C THR A 424 10.91 -4.02 7.75
N GLU A 425 11.04 -3.31 6.63
CA GLU A 425 10.12 -2.23 6.26
C GLU A 425 8.70 -2.76 6.04
N TYR A 426 8.54 -3.93 5.42
CA TYR A 426 7.24 -4.55 5.23
C TYR A 426 6.58 -4.91 6.57
N PHE A 427 7.32 -5.55 7.49
CA PHE A 427 6.79 -6.06 8.75
C PHE A 427 6.86 -5.07 9.94
N ARG A 428 7.23 -3.82 9.72
CA ARG A 428 7.38 -2.82 10.79
C ARG A 428 6.10 -2.53 11.59
N TYR A 429 4.93 -2.93 11.08
CA TYR A 429 3.63 -2.76 11.73
C TYR A 429 3.23 -3.94 12.61
N ALA A 430 4.00 -5.01 12.62
CA ALA A 430 3.73 -6.16 13.47
C ALA A 430 3.97 -5.84 14.95
N TYR A 431 3.18 -6.47 15.81
CA TYR A 431 3.30 -6.32 17.27
C TYR A 431 4.67 -6.79 17.77
N ASP A 432 5.15 -7.91 17.24
CA ASP A 432 6.40 -8.58 17.57
C ASP A 432 7.61 -8.10 16.72
N ALA A 433 7.45 -7.04 15.93
CA ALA A 433 8.46 -6.56 14.98
C ALA A 433 9.82 -6.32 15.64
N SER A 434 9.86 -5.58 16.76
CA SER A 434 11.12 -5.21 17.42
C SER A 434 11.92 -6.43 17.88
N HIS A 435 11.24 -7.42 18.45
CA HIS A 435 11.86 -8.66 18.92
C HIS A 435 12.37 -9.52 17.75
N THR A 436 11.54 -9.70 16.72
CA THR A 436 11.91 -10.47 15.53
C THR A 436 13.04 -9.81 14.74
N PHE A 437 13.04 -8.48 14.63
CA PHE A 437 14.12 -7.74 13.97
C PHE A 437 15.43 -7.81 14.73
N GLY A 438 15.36 -7.85 16.07
CA GLY A 438 16.54 -8.09 16.91
C GLY A 438 17.19 -9.44 16.61
N ARG A 439 16.40 -10.53 16.51
CA ARG A 439 16.90 -11.86 16.10
C ARG A 439 17.50 -11.82 14.70
N LEU A 440 16.80 -11.18 13.73
CA LEU A 440 17.27 -11.08 12.36
C LEU A 440 18.62 -10.34 12.27
N THR A 441 18.86 -9.33 13.09
CA THR A 441 20.15 -8.63 13.15
C THR A 441 21.27 -9.59 13.53
N GLY A 442 21.05 -10.46 14.50
CA GLY A 442 21.98 -11.53 14.86
C GLY A 442 22.24 -12.48 13.68
N VAL A 443 21.20 -12.94 13.01
CA VAL A 443 21.32 -13.81 11.81
C VAL A 443 22.13 -13.13 10.72
N VAL A 444 21.85 -11.87 10.41
CA VAL A 444 22.61 -11.10 9.40
C VAL A 444 24.08 -11.00 9.78
N PHE A 445 24.40 -10.68 11.04
CA PHE A 445 25.77 -10.63 11.52
C PHE A 445 26.50 -11.96 11.31
N TRP A 446 25.93 -13.07 11.83
CA TRP A 446 26.59 -14.39 11.78
C TRP A 446 26.78 -14.90 10.35
N LEU A 447 25.77 -14.77 9.50
CA LEU A 447 25.86 -15.20 8.09
C LEU A 447 26.94 -14.42 7.32
N THR A 448 27.00 -13.10 7.54
CA THR A 448 27.99 -12.26 6.88
C THR A 448 29.39 -12.47 7.43
N ALA A 449 29.54 -12.61 8.76
CA ALA A 449 30.83 -12.93 9.38
C ALA A 449 31.39 -14.27 8.90
N ASN A 450 30.55 -15.31 8.84
CA ASN A 450 30.96 -16.61 8.29
C ASN A 450 31.30 -16.57 6.79
N TYR A 451 30.59 -15.74 6.01
CA TYR A 451 30.94 -15.52 4.60
C TYR A 451 32.37 -14.92 4.48
N LEU A 452 32.66 -13.82 5.22
CA LEU A 452 33.99 -13.19 5.24
C LEU A 452 35.07 -14.15 5.75
N ALA A 453 34.78 -14.91 6.81
CA ALA A 453 35.67 -15.90 7.37
C ALA A 453 36.10 -16.94 6.32
N ARG A 454 35.13 -17.51 5.61
CA ARG A 454 35.40 -18.49 4.54
C ARG A 454 36.12 -17.85 3.35
N LYS A 455 35.74 -16.60 2.98
CA LYS A 455 36.36 -15.91 1.84
C LYS A 455 37.83 -15.63 2.05
N HIS A 456 38.21 -15.15 3.23
CA HIS A 456 39.56 -14.72 3.58
C HIS A 456 40.37 -15.75 4.37
N ASN A 457 39.82 -16.94 4.60
CA ASN A 457 40.43 -17.98 5.41
C ASN A 457 40.78 -17.49 6.83
N LEU A 458 39.84 -16.78 7.47
CA LEU A 458 39.96 -16.21 8.81
C LEU A 458 39.02 -16.89 9.78
N SER A 459 39.33 -16.84 11.09
CA SER A 459 38.33 -17.13 12.12
C SER A 459 37.34 -16.00 12.22
N VAL A 460 36.12 -16.27 12.74
CA VAL A 460 35.10 -15.23 12.98
C VAL A 460 35.59 -14.15 13.95
N GLY A 461 36.45 -14.53 14.93
CA GLY A 461 37.11 -13.58 15.82
C GLY A 461 38.06 -12.61 15.09
N GLN A 462 38.82 -13.11 14.12
CA GLN A 462 39.68 -12.28 13.26
C GLN A 462 38.86 -11.38 12.33
N VAL A 463 37.74 -11.90 11.79
CA VAL A 463 36.78 -11.08 11.03
C VAL A 463 36.22 -9.94 11.89
N ALA A 464 35.82 -10.22 13.14
CA ALA A 464 35.35 -9.18 14.03
C ALA A 464 36.40 -8.12 14.33
N LYS A 465 37.68 -8.51 14.52
CA LYS A 465 38.76 -7.52 14.69
C LYS A 465 39.02 -6.67 13.45
N ARG A 466 38.94 -7.24 12.25
CA ARG A 466 39.27 -6.58 11.00
C ARG A 466 38.11 -5.76 10.40
N TYR A 467 36.89 -6.25 10.48
CA TYR A 467 35.71 -5.72 9.75
C TYR A 467 34.63 -5.11 10.65
N TYR A 468 34.75 -5.10 11.98
CA TYR A 468 33.73 -4.69 12.91
C TYR A 468 33.95 -3.25 13.37
N TRP A 469 33.33 -2.28 12.69
CA TRP A 469 33.55 -0.86 12.89
C TRP A 469 32.29 -0.17 13.39
N ARG A 470 32.42 1.05 13.92
CA ARG A 470 31.28 1.86 14.34
C ARG A 470 30.67 2.55 13.12
N ASP A 471 29.39 2.24 12.82
CA ASP A 471 28.63 2.91 11.76
C ASP A 471 28.28 4.34 12.23
N PRO A 472 28.76 5.41 11.57
CA PRO A 472 28.52 6.78 11.98
C PRO A 472 27.03 7.19 11.86
N ARG A 473 26.25 6.52 11.00
CA ARG A 473 24.82 6.80 10.81
C ARG A 473 23.94 6.25 11.93
N THR A 474 24.36 5.15 12.55
CA THR A 474 23.55 4.45 13.56
C THR A 474 24.15 4.49 14.95
N GLY A 475 25.43 4.84 15.08
CA GLY A 475 26.22 4.79 16.30
C GLY A 475 26.52 3.37 16.79
N ARG A 476 26.11 2.32 16.05
CA ARG A 476 26.29 0.90 16.41
C ARG A 476 27.53 0.33 15.72
N LYS A 477 28.16 -0.65 16.36
CA LYS A 477 29.19 -1.46 15.70
C LYS A 477 28.55 -2.46 14.76
N ALA A 478 29.10 -2.61 13.55
CA ALA A 478 28.64 -3.57 12.53
C ALA A 478 29.81 -3.95 11.61
N LEU A 479 29.67 -5.08 10.93
CA LEU A 479 30.60 -5.47 9.87
C LEU A 479 30.52 -4.45 8.73
N ALA A 480 31.68 -4.05 8.22
CA ALA A 480 31.80 -3.15 7.08
C ALA A 480 32.92 -3.57 6.15
N ILE A 481 32.76 -3.26 4.88
CA ILE A 481 33.77 -3.36 3.84
C ILE A 481 34.03 -1.98 3.21
N LEU A 482 35.10 -1.83 2.47
CA LEU A 482 35.32 -0.64 1.64
C LEU A 482 34.72 -0.88 0.24
N ASP A 483 33.94 0.08 -0.25
CA ASP A 483 33.52 0.09 -1.65
C ASP A 483 34.69 0.50 -2.58
N PRO A 484 34.56 0.42 -3.90
CA PRO A 484 35.60 0.82 -4.84
C PRO A 484 36.08 2.27 -4.74
N ARG A 485 35.31 3.13 -4.03
CA ARG A 485 35.65 4.54 -3.76
C ARG A 485 36.29 4.74 -2.38
N GLY A 486 36.61 3.66 -1.68
CA GLY A 486 37.17 3.71 -0.32
C GLY A 486 36.14 4.04 0.78
N LYS A 487 34.85 4.11 0.46
CA LYS A 487 33.80 4.41 1.44
C LYS A 487 33.34 3.14 2.16
N GLN A 488 33.13 3.24 3.48
CA GLN A 488 32.63 2.14 4.28
C GLN A 488 31.18 1.78 3.92
N LEU A 489 30.95 0.55 3.51
CA LEU A 489 29.63 -0.05 3.36
C LEU A 489 29.35 -0.98 4.55
N PHE A 490 28.46 -0.55 5.44
CA PHE A 490 28.07 -1.34 6.60
C PHE A 490 26.98 -2.35 6.24
N ILE A 491 27.07 -3.52 6.87
CA ILE A 491 25.96 -4.48 6.86
C ILE A 491 24.77 -3.90 7.63
N TRP A 492 23.58 -4.32 7.26
CA TRP A 492 22.35 -3.87 7.91
C TRP A 492 22.39 -4.13 9.43
N ASN A 493 22.30 -3.07 10.21
CA ASN A 493 22.51 -3.06 11.65
C ASN A 493 21.49 -2.25 12.44
N LYS A 494 20.55 -1.62 11.74
CA LYS A 494 19.49 -0.82 12.32
C LYS A 494 18.18 -1.09 11.59
N TYR A 495 17.25 -1.72 12.29
CA TYR A 495 15.90 -1.96 11.79
C TYR A 495 14.98 -0.73 12.02
N PRO A 496 13.91 -0.59 11.22
CA PRO A 496 12.92 0.46 11.43
C PRO A 496 12.23 0.28 12.77
N GLN A 497 11.90 1.39 13.43
CA GLN A 497 11.08 1.33 14.63
C GLN A 497 9.70 0.76 14.28
N ARG A 498 9.15 -0.03 15.22
CA ARG A 498 7.77 -0.50 15.12
C ARG A 498 6.82 0.69 15.00
N GLN A 499 5.88 0.61 14.08
CA GLN A 499 4.85 1.62 13.91
C GLN A 499 3.47 1.05 14.22
N SER A 500 2.58 1.88 14.78
CA SER A 500 1.17 1.51 14.88
C SER A 500 0.55 1.44 13.49
N ILE A 501 -0.23 0.40 13.23
CA ILE A 501 -1.03 0.31 12.00
C ILE A 501 -2.18 1.34 12.02
N LEU A 502 -2.68 1.69 13.21
CA LEU A 502 -3.71 2.72 13.39
C LEU A 502 -3.03 4.09 13.52
N VAL A 503 -3.44 5.03 12.69
CA VAL A 503 -2.96 6.42 12.77
C VAL A 503 -3.91 7.20 13.68
N PRO A 504 -3.42 7.88 14.74
CA PRO A 504 -4.27 8.72 15.58
C PRO A 504 -4.99 9.80 14.74
N GLY A 505 -6.32 9.89 14.87
CA GLY A 505 -7.12 10.95 14.25
C GLY A 505 -7.37 10.84 12.74
N GLY A 506 -7.00 9.73 12.09
CA GLY A 506 -7.25 9.52 10.65
C GLY A 506 -8.36 8.53 10.36
N THR A 507 -9.25 8.86 9.43
CA THR A 507 -10.09 7.88 8.74
C THR A 507 -9.26 7.17 7.67
N VAL A 508 -9.68 5.96 7.25
CA VAL A 508 -8.95 5.15 6.25
C VAL A 508 -8.78 5.87 4.90
N GLN A 509 -9.61 6.89 4.65
CA GLN A 509 -9.67 7.62 3.38
C GLN A 509 -8.69 8.78 3.25
N ASP A 510 -8.14 9.31 4.37
CA ASP A 510 -7.59 10.67 4.37
C ASP A 510 -6.07 10.79 4.22
N ARG A 511 -5.33 9.69 3.98
CA ARG A 511 -3.87 9.82 3.78
C ARG A 511 -3.35 8.91 2.67
N PRO A 512 -2.77 9.52 1.60
CA PRO A 512 -2.06 8.74 0.60
C PRO A 512 -0.91 7.98 1.27
N PRO A 513 -0.69 6.69 0.94
CA PRO A 513 0.50 6.00 1.36
C PRO A 513 1.71 6.61 0.64
N HIS A 514 2.68 7.03 1.44
CA HIS A 514 4.02 7.41 1.03
C HIS A 514 4.21 8.64 0.12
N ILE A 515 4.17 9.81 0.74
CA ILE A 515 5.25 10.77 0.53
C ILE A 515 6.04 10.74 1.84
N ILE A 516 7.12 9.97 1.89
CA ILE A 516 8.16 10.14 2.91
C ILE A 516 8.97 11.36 2.48
N THR A 517 8.43 12.51 2.75
CA THR A 517 9.22 13.69 3.03
C THR A 517 9.35 13.74 4.54
N SER A 518 10.55 13.97 5.04
CA SER A 518 10.81 14.23 6.45
C SER A 518 9.91 15.37 6.93
N TRP A 519 8.79 15.01 7.56
CA TRP A 519 7.81 15.99 8.06
C TRP A 519 8.32 16.59 9.36
N ALA A 520 9.31 17.46 9.27
CA ALA A 520 9.77 18.29 10.40
C ALA A 520 9.11 19.67 10.46
N ASP A 521 8.32 20.05 9.45
CA ASP A 521 7.89 21.43 9.25
C ASP A 521 6.42 21.76 9.61
N GLY A 522 5.62 20.77 10.01
CA GLY A 522 4.26 21.00 10.55
C GLY A 522 3.20 21.53 9.58
N HIS A 523 3.50 21.69 8.28
CA HIS A 523 2.53 22.19 7.30
C HIS A 523 1.63 21.09 6.71
N SER A 524 0.36 21.44 6.40
CA SER A 524 -0.56 20.57 5.66
C SER A 524 -0.12 20.42 4.20
N ILE A 525 -0.55 19.31 3.55
CA ILE A 525 -0.27 19.04 2.13
C ILE A 525 -0.80 20.17 1.24
N GLU A 526 -1.99 20.71 1.56
CA GLU A 526 -2.61 21.81 0.86
C GLU A 526 -1.75 23.07 0.92
N ARG A 527 -1.22 23.39 2.10
CA ARG A 527 -0.38 24.56 2.28
C ARG A 527 0.97 24.43 1.59
N LYS A 528 1.59 23.25 1.58
CA LYS A 528 2.78 23.00 0.78
C LYS A 528 2.53 23.20 -0.71
N ALA A 529 1.42 22.69 -1.22
CA ALA A 529 1.03 22.90 -2.62
C ALA A 529 0.86 24.39 -2.96
N GLN A 530 0.26 25.17 -2.06
CA GLN A 530 0.13 26.63 -2.22
C GLN A 530 1.48 27.34 -2.20
N LEU A 531 2.40 26.97 -1.30
CA LEU A 531 3.75 27.51 -1.26
C LEU A 531 4.56 27.18 -2.51
N VAL A 532 4.47 25.92 -2.99
CA VAL A 532 5.12 25.51 -4.24
C VAL A 532 4.56 26.27 -5.44
N ALA A 533 3.25 26.49 -5.48
CA ALA A 533 2.61 27.29 -6.53
C ALA A 533 3.04 28.77 -6.47
N ALA A 534 3.11 29.36 -5.28
CA ALA A 534 3.55 30.75 -5.07
C ALA A 534 5.02 30.98 -5.45
N ALA A 535 5.89 29.98 -5.21
CA ALA A 535 7.31 30.03 -5.59
C ALA A 535 7.58 29.52 -7.02
N ASN A 536 6.53 29.29 -7.83
CA ASN A 536 6.63 28.72 -9.20
C ASN A 536 7.50 27.45 -9.27
N GLY A 537 7.51 26.63 -8.22
CA GLY A 537 8.28 25.39 -8.16
C GLY A 537 9.80 25.58 -8.05
N ARG A 538 10.27 26.79 -7.72
CA ARG A 538 11.70 27.12 -7.62
C ARG A 538 12.16 27.22 -6.18
N CYS A 539 13.44 26.93 -5.92
CA CYS A 539 14.07 27.20 -4.65
C CYS A 539 14.24 28.72 -4.46
N GLU A 540 13.67 29.29 -3.43
CA GLU A 540 13.80 30.73 -3.12
C GLU A 540 15.20 31.15 -2.68
N GLY A 541 16.12 30.21 -2.40
CA GLY A 541 17.51 30.47 -2.04
C GLY A 541 18.46 30.52 -3.23
N CYS A 542 18.36 29.58 -4.17
CA CYS A 542 19.28 29.46 -5.30
C CYS A 542 18.63 29.42 -6.67
N GLY A 543 17.30 29.51 -6.76
CA GLY A 543 16.54 29.51 -8.02
C GLY A 543 16.41 28.16 -8.72
N ALA A 544 16.98 27.07 -8.20
CA ALA A 544 16.96 25.76 -8.83
C ALA A 544 15.54 25.22 -8.98
N GLU A 545 15.25 24.62 -10.15
CA GLU A 545 13.96 24.02 -10.53
C GLU A 545 14.02 22.51 -10.51
N ASN A 546 12.85 21.85 -10.47
CA ASN A 546 12.70 20.38 -10.56
C ASN A 546 13.42 19.57 -9.47
N ILE A 547 13.65 20.16 -8.32
CA ILE A 547 14.26 19.53 -7.15
C ILE A 547 13.26 19.53 -5.97
N PRO A 548 13.38 18.57 -5.04
CA PRO A 548 12.56 18.55 -3.84
C PRO A 548 12.75 19.83 -3.01
N LEU A 549 11.66 20.53 -2.68
CA LEU A 549 11.66 21.75 -1.89
C LEU A 549 11.13 21.51 -0.48
N ILE A 550 11.74 22.16 0.50
CA ILE A 550 11.40 22.07 1.93
C ILE A 550 10.90 23.45 2.39
N ALA A 551 9.77 23.48 3.09
CA ALA A 551 9.30 24.72 3.69
C ALA A 551 10.17 25.06 4.92
N HIS A 552 10.90 26.18 4.85
CA HIS A 552 11.78 26.68 5.90
C HIS A 552 11.14 27.86 6.63
N HIS A 553 11.17 27.83 7.96
CA HIS A 553 10.73 28.93 8.81
C HIS A 553 11.95 29.64 9.41
N PRO A 554 12.15 30.92 9.12
CA PRO A 554 13.29 31.71 9.65
C PRO A 554 13.32 31.83 11.17
N LYS A 555 12.15 31.67 11.83
CA LYS A 555 12.04 31.72 13.30
C LYS A 555 11.76 30.32 13.86
N ARG A 556 12.58 29.89 14.84
CA ARG A 556 12.42 28.56 15.48
C ARG A 556 11.10 28.49 16.26
N LEU A 557 10.37 27.40 16.11
CA LEU A 557 9.14 27.07 16.87
C LEU A 557 9.31 27.14 18.42
N ARG A 558 10.53 26.98 18.93
CA ARG A 558 10.84 27.03 20.37
C ARG A 558 10.86 28.45 20.98
N SER A 559 10.90 29.49 20.17
CA SER A 559 10.87 30.88 20.66
C SER A 559 9.46 31.43 20.86
N MET A 560 8.44 30.66 20.49
CA MET A 560 7.03 31.02 20.72
C MET A 560 6.54 30.22 21.93
N GLY A 561 6.31 30.90 23.05
CA GLY A 561 5.97 30.30 24.35
C GLY A 561 4.85 29.26 24.30
N ARG A 562 4.97 28.25 25.16
CA ARG A 562 3.93 27.25 25.43
C ARG A 562 2.71 27.94 26.02
N GLY A 563 1.70 28.27 25.22
CA GLY A 563 0.45 28.74 25.81
C GLY A 563 -0.53 29.53 24.95
N THR A 564 -0.24 29.83 23.70
CA THR A 564 -1.16 30.58 22.86
C THR A 564 -1.90 29.75 21.84
N LYS A 565 -3.22 29.85 21.86
CA LYS A 565 -4.21 29.21 20.96
C LYS A 565 -4.01 29.55 19.47
N PRO A 566 -4.68 28.85 18.55
CA PRO A 566 -4.45 28.85 17.10
C PRO A 566 -4.50 30.19 16.34
N ARG A 567 -4.73 31.33 16.99
CA ARG A 567 -4.70 32.65 16.34
C ARG A 567 -3.31 33.12 15.89
N ALA A 568 -2.25 32.49 16.40
CA ALA A 568 -0.86 32.81 16.00
C ALA A 568 -0.42 32.09 14.70
N ALA A 569 -1.20 31.17 14.19
CA ALA A 569 -0.85 30.38 13.00
C ALA A 569 -0.77 31.23 11.72
N SER A 570 -1.60 32.27 11.57
CA SER A 570 -1.64 33.08 10.35
C SER A 570 -0.37 33.90 10.10
N GLY A 571 0.26 34.42 11.15
CA GLY A 571 1.53 35.18 11.02
C GLY A 571 2.75 34.27 10.79
N TYR A 572 2.69 33.01 11.25
CA TYR A 572 3.74 32.02 11.06
C TYR A 572 3.77 31.48 9.63
N GLU A 573 2.60 31.32 9.03
CA GLU A 573 2.44 30.80 7.66
C GLU A 573 2.87 31.80 6.58
N GLN A 574 2.81 33.11 6.85
CA GLN A 574 3.18 34.15 5.90
C GLN A 574 4.70 34.26 5.68
N ASN A 575 5.52 33.72 6.58
CA ASN A 575 6.99 33.84 6.55
C ASN A 575 7.72 32.55 6.17
N ALA A 576 7.01 31.52 5.65
CA ALA A 576 7.63 30.30 5.21
C ALA A 576 8.29 30.47 3.82
N LYS A 577 9.56 30.08 3.68
CA LYS A 577 10.30 30.05 2.42
C LYS A 577 10.48 28.61 1.93
N LEU A 578 10.39 28.40 0.62
CA LEU A 578 10.70 27.12 0.00
C LEU A 578 12.17 27.05 -0.41
N LEU A 579 12.90 26.13 0.20
CA LEU A 579 14.33 25.94 -0.04
C LEU A 579 14.60 24.50 -0.50
N CYS A 580 15.59 24.31 -1.36
CA CYS A 580 16.16 22.99 -1.60
C CYS A 580 16.94 22.50 -0.36
N ASP A 581 17.25 21.22 -0.30
CA ASP A 581 17.92 20.62 0.86
C ASP A 581 19.26 21.31 1.17
N VAL A 582 20.04 21.69 0.16
CA VAL A 582 21.32 22.39 0.30
C VAL A 582 21.13 23.78 0.91
N CYS A 583 20.19 24.58 0.40
CA CYS A 583 19.89 25.90 0.94
C CYS A 583 19.27 25.84 2.33
N HIS A 584 18.45 24.82 2.61
CA HIS A 584 17.86 24.58 3.91
C HIS A 584 18.93 24.23 4.96
N GLN A 585 19.89 23.38 4.63
CA GLN A 585 21.01 23.04 5.52
C GLN A 585 21.94 24.23 5.76
N ALA A 586 22.24 25.03 4.72
CA ALA A 586 23.01 26.25 4.86
C ALA A 586 22.38 27.26 5.83
N HIS A 587 21.06 27.40 5.82
CA HIS A 587 20.33 28.24 6.77
C HIS A 587 20.39 27.72 8.22
N HIS A 588 20.49 26.42 8.43
CA HIS A 588 20.56 25.82 9.77
C HIS A 588 21.98 25.81 10.37
N HIS A 589 23.01 25.75 9.53
CA HIS A 589 24.40 25.61 9.99
C HIS A 589 25.25 26.89 9.91
N GLY A 590 24.64 28.03 9.50
CA GLY A 590 25.29 29.32 9.58
C GLY A 590 26.56 29.49 8.74
N SER A 591 26.80 28.64 7.74
CA SER A 591 27.93 28.79 6.83
C SER A 591 27.51 29.68 5.65
N THR A 592 27.98 30.91 5.68
CA THR A 592 28.02 31.80 4.53
C THR A 592 28.85 31.20 3.41
N ALA A 593 28.21 30.50 2.51
CA ALA A 593 28.81 30.33 1.17
C ALA A 593 28.49 31.61 0.38
N ARG A 594 29.40 32.57 0.47
CA ARG A 594 29.49 33.66 -0.51
C ARG A 594 30.13 33.07 -1.78
N LYS A 595 29.45 33.31 -2.86
CA LYS A 595 29.72 33.20 -4.30
C LYS A 595 29.31 31.90 -4.95
#